data_a26986e657ebf83972c3fee8d7ef83f2
#
_entry.id   a26986e657ebf83972c3fee8d7ef83f2
#
_cell.length_a   1.000
_cell.length_b   1.000
_cell.length_c   1.000
_cell.angle_alpha   90.00
_cell.angle_beta   90.00
_cell.angle_gamma   90.00
#
_symmetry.space_group_name_H-M   'P 1'
#
loop_
_entity.id
_entity.type
_entity.pdbx_description
1 polymer ?
#
loop_
_entity_poly.entity_id
_entity_poly.type
_entity_poly.pdbx_seq_one_letter_code
_entity_poly.pdbx_strand_id
1 'polypeptide(L)'
;MAELKITNLCKKYEDDFEAVRDFNLEARDGEFIVIVGPSGCGKSTTLRMIAGLEQPSAGSILLDGMAVDHLPPQKRDMAMIFQNYALYENMTAFDNIAFPLKVRGLKKAEIASKVTAAAEMLKISELLNRKPGALSGGEKQRVAMGRAIVREPKLFLMDEPLSNLDAKMRFALRKEIRQLQRRTGVTTIYVTHDQGEAMALADRVIVMDHGNIRQIGTPREIYNSPADPFVAAFFGSLPMNLWEENHMICGIRPEDISLSKSFAHGWEKALLLTGYFNGVQWIGEVQCEAGRFTVCSDCEMEQQETVYLHFAEDKIHRWQKG
;
A
#
# COMPACT_ATOMS: atom_id res chain seq x y z
N MET A 1 12.98 -15.85 -11.02
CA MET A 1 12.58 -15.33 -9.73
C MET A 1 13.68 -14.37 -9.35
N ALA A 2 13.41 -13.28 -8.66
CA ALA A 2 14.41 -12.20 -8.61
C ALA A 2 14.50 -11.54 -7.23
N GLU A 3 15.74 -11.39 -6.76
CA GLU A 3 16.08 -10.58 -5.58
C GLU A 3 16.33 -9.12 -6.02
N LEU A 4 15.70 -8.18 -5.32
CA LEU A 4 15.93 -6.74 -5.52
C LEU A 4 16.67 -6.17 -4.30
N LYS A 5 17.83 -5.57 -4.56
CA LYS A 5 18.59 -4.84 -3.54
C LYS A 5 18.75 -3.39 -3.94
N ILE A 6 18.36 -2.51 -3.04
CA ILE A 6 18.47 -1.05 -3.20
C ILE A 6 19.33 -0.53 -2.04
N THR A 7 20.34 0.27 -2.35
CA THR A 7 21.27 0.80 -1.36
C THR A 7 21.40 2.31 -1.52
N ASN A 8 21.09 3.05 -0.43
CA ASN A 8 21.25 4.50 -0.31
C ASN A 8 20.63 5.28 -1.48
N LEU A 9 19.45 4.83 -1.97
CA LEU A 9 18.81 5.45 -3.11
C LEU A 9 18.25 6.81 -2.73
N CYS A 10 18.65 7.84 -3.47
CA CYS A 10 18.24 9.21 -3.25
C CYS A 10 17.70 9.84 -4.54
N LYS A 11 16.75 10.77 -4.37
CA LYS A 11 16.29 11.65 -5.44
C LYS A 11 16.19 13.08 -4.95
N LYS A 12 16.96 13.95 -5.57
CA LYS A 12 16.92 15.40 -5.41
C LYS A 12 16.59 16.05 -6.75
N TYR A 13 15.62 16.95 -6.76
CA TYR A 13 15.24 17.75 -7.93
C TYR A 13 16.02 19.08 -7.99
N GLU A 14 15.91 19.79 -9.10
CA GLU A 14 16.68 21.04 -9.36
C GLU A 14 16.37 22.17 -8.37
N ASP A 15 15.18 22.15 -7.74
CA ASP A 15 14.75 23.10 -6.71
C ASP A 15 15.22 22.74 -5.29
N ASP A 16 16.22 21.88 -5.18
CA ASP A 16 16.75 21.32 -3.92
C ASP A 16 15.76 20.43 -3.15
N PHE A 17 14.58 20.13 -3.72
CA PHE A 17 13.62 19.25 -3.09
C PHE A 17 14.09 17.80 -3.10
N GLU A 18 14.29 17.24 -1.91
CA GLU A 18 14.67 15.83 -1.74
C GLU A 18 13.41 14.96 -1.62
N ALA A 19 13.01 14.37 -2.73
CA ALA A 19 11.83 13.51 -2.80
C ALA A 19 12.03 12.13 -2.18
N VAL A 20 13.27 11.61 -2.18
CA VAL A 20 13.65 10.32 -1.59
C VAL A 20 15.04 10.48 -0.96
N ARG A 21 15.17 10.00 0.28
CA ARG A 21 16.39 10.11 1.09
C ARG A 21 16.77 8.74 1.60
N ASP A 22 17.99 8.33 1.31
CA ASP A 22 18.61 7.11 1.84
C ASP A 22 17.68 5.88 1.87
N PHE A 23 16.97 5.63 0.77
CA PHE A 23 16.05 4.51 0.69
C PHE A 23 16.82 3.21 0.51
N ASN A 24 16.69 2.32 1.50
CA ASN A 24 17.37 1.03 1.54
C ASN A 24 16.33 -0.10 1.58
N LEU A 25 16.48 -1.11 0.71
CA LEU A 25 15.58 -2.25 0.64
C LEU A 25 16.31 -3.49 0.12
N GLU A 26 16.10 -4.62 0.78
CA GLU A 26 16.39 -5.94 0.26
C GLU A 26 15.07 -6.71 0.16
N ALA A 27 14.59 -6.95 -1.05
CA ALA A 27 13.39 -7.73 -1.33
C ALA A 27 13.79 -9.16 -1.68
N ARG A 28 13.19 -10.12 -0.99
CA ARG A 28 13.40 -11.54 -1.24
C ARG A 28 12.63 -11.97 -2.50
N ASP A 29 13.11 -13.03 -3.11
CA ASP A 29 12.41 -13.67 -4.23
C ASP A 29 10.96 -14.02 -3.89
N GLY A 30 10.03 -13.65 -4.77
CA GLY A 30 8.59 -13.89 -4.59
C GLY A 30 7.92 -13.07 -3.50
N GLU A 31 8.59 -12.09 -2.90
CA GLU A 31 8.04 -11.26 -1.84
C GLU A 31 7.08 -10.19 -2.40
N PHE A 32 6.00 -9.93 -1.69
CA PHE A 32 5.07 -8.85 -1.97
C PHE A 32 5.31 -7.70 -0.99
N ILE A 33 5.96 -6.64 -1.44
CA ILE A 33 6.28 -5.47 -0.64
C ILE A 33 5.33 -4.33 -1.00
N VAL A 34 4.73 -3.72 0.02
CA VAL A 34 3.88 -2.54 -0.15
C VAL A 34 4.57 -1.31 0.43
N ILE A 35 4.73 -0.29 -0.38
CA ILE A 35 5.18 1.04 0.05
C ILE A 35 3.94 1.91 0.27
N VAL A 36 3.76 2.40 1.49
CA VAL A 36 2.61 3.20 1.89
C VAL A 36 3.06 4.49 2.58
N GLY A 37 2.24 5.53 2.51
CA GLY A 37 2.52 6.83 3.15
C GLY A 37 1.63 7.93 2.59
N PRO A 38 1.68 9.15 3.15
CA PRO A 38 0.93 10.30 2.68
C PRO A 38 1.23 10.66 1.22
N SER A 39 0.36 11.45 0.60
CA SER A 39 0.62 11.99 -0.73
C SER A 39 1.88 12.85 -0.72
N GLY A 40 2.73 12.71 -1.76
CA GLY A 40 3.98 13.48 -1.87
C GLY A 40 5.16 12.97 -1.04
N CYS A 41 5.05 11.87 -0.29
CA CYS A 41 6.16 11.35 0.53
C CYS A 41 7.26 10.58 -0.25
N GLY A 42 7.20 10.50 -1.59
CA GLY A 42 8.25 9.90 -2.41
C GLY A 42 7.98 8.51 -2.97
N LYS A 43 6.83 7.86 -2.68
CA LYS A 43 6.50 6.48 -3.10
C LYS A 43 6.62 6.24 -4.61
N SER A 44 5.87 7.02 -5.41
CA SER A 44 5.87 6.89 -6.87
C SER A 44 7.22 7.28 -7.47
N THR A 45 7.93 8.22 -6.87
CA THR A 45 9.31 8.57 -7.27
C THR A 45 10.24 7.39 -7.08
N THR A 46 10.18 6.73 -5.92
CA THR A 46 10.96 5.50 -5.64
C THR A 46 10.64 4.41 -6.66
N LEU A 47 9.35 4.16 -6.91
CA LEU A 47 8.92 3.16 -7.89
C LEU A 47 9.42 3.47 -9.31
N ARG A 48 9.36 4.76 -9.73
CA ARG A 48 9.84 5.21 -11.04
C ARG A 48 11.35 5.09 -11.17
N MET A 49 12.12 5.34 -10.10
CA MET A 49 13.58 5.11 -10.09
C MET A 49 13.89 3.62 -10.27
N ILE A 50 13.18 2.73 -9.59
CA ILE A 50 13.33 1.27 -9.76
C ILE A 50 13.01 0.88 -11.21
N ALA A 51 11.94 1.41 -11.78
CA ALA A 51 11.54 1.16 -13.17
C ALA A 51 12.51 1.75 -14.22
N GLY A 52 13.38 2.68 -13.85
CA GLY A 52 14.25 3.42 -14.75
C GLY A 52 13.56 4.53 -15.54
N LEU A 53 12.38 4.94 -15.09
CA LEU A 53 11.62 6.07 -15.63
C LEU A 53 12.07 7.40 -15.04
N GLU A 54 12.77 7.34 -13.90
CA GLU A 54 13.38 8.46 -13.20
C GLU A 54 14.80 8.09 -12.85
N GLN A 55 15.75 9.03 -13.04
CA GLN A 55 17.14 8.79 -12.71
C GLN A 55 17.39 9.11 -11.22
N PRO A 56 17.97 8.18 -10.44
CA PRO A 56 18.36 8.49 -9.07
C PRO A 56 19.50 9.54 -9.06
N SER A 57 19.53 10.37 -8.01
CA SER A 57 20.62 11.32 -7.78
C SER A 57 21.82 10.65 -7.11
N ALA A 58 21.59 9.59 -6.34
CA ALA A 58 22.62 8.76 -5.69
C ALA A 58 22.05 7.37 -5.36
N GLY A 59 22.94 6.45 -4.99
CA GLY A 59 22.60 5.08 -4.62
C GLY A 59 22.67 4.10 -5.79
N SER A 60 22.30 2.85 -5.53
CA SER A 60 22.36 1.78 -6.51
C SER A 60 21.13 0.84 -6.41
N ILE A 61 20.80 0.23 -7.56
CA ILE A 61 19.72 -0.75 -7.68
C ILE A 61 20.29 -2.01 -8.33
N LEU A 62 20.23 -3.12 -7.61
CA LEU A 62 20.64 -4.43 -8.10
C LEU A 62 19.40 -5.33 -8.26
N LEU A 63 19.31 -6.01 -9.40
CA LEU A 63 18.33 -7.07 -9.65
C LEU A 63 19.09 -8.37 -9.95
N ASP A 64 18.90 -9.40 -9.13
CA ASP A 64 19.69 -10.64 -9.17
C ASP A 64 21.21 -10.39 -9.14
N GLY A 65 21.66 -9.44 -8.29
CA GLY A 65 23.05 -9.07 -8.16
C GLY A 65 23.61 -8.21 -9.32
N MET A 66 22.83 -7.93 -10.38
CA MET A 66 23.24 -7.09 -11.49
C MET A 66 22.77 -5.65 -11.31
N ALA A 67 23.67 -4.68 -11.47
CA ALA A 67 23.31 -3.27 -11.43
C ALA A 67 22.41 -2.88 -12.62
N VAL A 68 21.25 -2.29 -12.31
CA VAL A 68 20.25 -1.90 -13.31
C VAL A 68 19.98 -0.40 -13.36
N ASP A 69 20.54 0.38 -12.46
CA ASP A 69 20.34 1.83 -12.35
C ASP A 69 20.74 2.59 -13.63
N HIS A 70 21.79 2.15 -14.33
CA HIS A 70 22.25 2.70 -15.60
C HIS A 70 21.47 2.18 -16.84
N LEU A 71 20.59 1.17 -16.65
CA LEU A 71 19.84 0.58 -17.76
C LEU A 71 18.53 1.35 -18.01
N PRO A 72 18.17 1.54 -19.30
CA PRO A 72 16.85 2.10 -19.63
C PRO A 72 15.73 1.10 -19.27
N PRO A 73 14.47 1.56 -19.07
CA PRO A 73 13.34 0.73 -18.59
C PRO A 73 13.14 -0.57 -19.37
N GLN A 74 13.36 -0.55 -20.69
CA GLN A 74 13.14 -1.71 -21.57
C GLN A 74 14.11 -2.87 -21.29
N LYS A 75 15.28 -2.58 -20.71
CA LYS A 75 16.35 -3.54 -20.43
C LYS A 75 16.37 -4.04 -18.97
N ARG A 76 15.51 -3.49 -18.08
CA ARG A 76 15.47 -3.87 -16.65
C ARG A 76 14.73 -5.16 -16.36
N ASP A 77 14.07 -5.76 -17.33
CA ASP A 77 13.23 -6.96 -17.17
C ASP A 77 12.15 -6.85 -16.08
N MET A 78 11.58 -5.68 -15.97
CA MET A 78 10.50 -5.33 -15.04
C MET A 78 9.22 -5.01 -15.81
N ALA A 79 8.06 -5.22 -15.21
CA ALA A 79 6.78 -4.77 -15.75
C ALA A 79 6.12 -3.80 -14.78
N MET A 80 5.66 -2.65 -15.29
CA MET A 80 5.01 -1.62 -14.49
C MET A 80 3.53 -1.51 -14.87
N ILE A 81 2.68 -1.44 -13.85
CA ILE A 81 1.26 -1.13 -13.92
C ILE A 81 1.08 0.27 -13.35
N PHE A 82 0.56 1.18 -14.18
CA PHE A 82 0.36 2.59 -13.82
C PHE A 82 -1.03 2.83 -13.25
N GLN A 83 -1.18 3.87 -12.45
CA GLN A 83 -2.42 4.32 -11.83
C GLN A 83 -3.57 4.53 -12.85
N ASN A 84 -3.27 5.02 -14.04
CA ASN A 84 -4.22 5.25 -15.12
C ASN A 84 -4.27 4.11 -16.15
N TYR A 85 -3.79 2.90 -15.77
CA TYR A 85 -3.70 1.71 -16.61
C TYR A 85 -2.81 1.85 -17.85
N ALA A 86 -2.63 3.05 -18.38
CA ALA A 86 -1.85 3.39 -19.57
C ALA A 86 -2.13 2.46 -20.77
N LEU A 87 -3.41 2.14 -21.03
CA LEU A 87 -3.82 1.35 -22.19
C LEU A 87 -3.79 2.20 -23.45
N TYR A 88 -3.46 1.56 -24.58
CA TYR A 88 -3.54 2.16 -25.90
C TYR A 88 -5.00 2.17 -26.36
N GLU A 89 -5.65 3.34 -26.36
CA GLU A 89 -7.07 3.50 -26.62
C GLU A 89 -7.52 3.07 -28.04
N ASN A 90 -6.61 3.12 -28.99
CA ASN A 90 -6.84 2.70 -30.40
C ASN A 90 -6.69 1.19 -30.62
N MET A 91 -6.16 0.45 -29.64
CA MET A 91 -5.92 -1.00 -29.70
C MET A 91 -7.02 -1.76 -28.95
N THR A 92 -7.30 -3.00 -29.38
CA THR A 92 -8.15 -3.92 -28.63
C THR A 92 -7.48 -4.38 -27.35
N ALA A 93 -8.22 -5.04 -26.44
CA ALA A 93 -7.63 -5.68 -25.25
C ALA A 93 -6.56 -6.72 -25.65
N PHE A 94 -6.84 -7.52 -26.69
CA PHE A 94 -5.87 -8.46 -27.26
C PHE A 94 -4.59 -7.75 -27.69
N ASP A 95 -4.71 -6.68 -28.50
CA ASP A 95 -3.55 -5.94 -29.00
C ASP A 95 -2.76 -5.25 -27.91
N ASN A 96 -3.44 -4.70 -26.87
CA ASN A 96 -2.78 -4.15 -25.70
C ASN A 96 -1.93 -5.19 -24.98
N ILE A 97 -2.47 -6.40 -24.74
CA ILE A 97 -1.75 -7.49 -24.11
C ILE A 97 -0.63 -8.01 -25.01
N ALA A 98 -0.87 -8.16 -26.30
CA ALA A 98 0.09 -8.65 -27.28
C ALA A 98 1.25 -7.68 -27.58
N PHE A 99 1.07 -6.37 -27.32
CA PHE A 99 2.00 -5.33 -27.75
C PHE A 99 3.45 -5.59 -27.30
N PRO A 100 3.75 -5.88 -26.01
CA PRO A 100 5.12 -6.13 -25.59
C PRO A 100 5.75 -7.37 -26.23
N LEU A 101 4.95 -8.36 -26.58
CA LEU A 101 5.43 -9.56 -27.26
C LEU A 101 5.74 -9.29 -28.75
N LYS A 102 4.92 -8.43 -29.39
CA LYS A 102 5.18 -7.95 -30.77
C LYS A 102 6.49 -7.18 -30.84
N VAL A 103 6.76 -6.30 -29.86
CA VAL A 103 8.02 -5.52 -29.76
C VAL A 103 9.24 -6.43 -29.56
N ARG A 104 9.07 -7.54 -28.84
CA ARG A 104 10.12 -8.59 -28.68
C ARG A 104 10.30 -9.49 -29.93
N GLY A 105 9.46 -9.32 -30.97
CA GLY A 105 9.58 -10.06 -32.23
C GLY A 105 9.08 -11.51 -32.19
N LEU A 106 8.20 -11.86 -31.22
CA LEU A 106 7.63 -13.21 -31.14
C LEU A 106 6.73 -13.51 -32.36
N LYS A 107 6.61 -14.80 -32.70
CA LYS A 107 5.75 -15.25 -33.80
C LYS A 107 4.26 -15.11 -33.43
N LYS A 108 3.40 -14.84 -34.42
CA LYS A 108 1.95 -14.65 -34.23
C LYS A 108 1.27 -15.77 -33.43
N ALA A 109 1.61 -17.03 -33.71
CA ALA A 109 1.05 -18.19 -33.00
C ALA A 109 1.43 -18.20 -31.50
N GLU A 110 2.67 -17.87 -31.20
CA GLU A 110 3.17 -17.79 -29.82
C GLU A 110 2.53 -16.62 -29.06
N ILE A 111 2.39 -15.46 -29.71
CA ILE A 111 1.67 -14.30 -29.16
C ILE A 111 0.22 -14.68 -28.82
N ALA A 112 -0.49 -15.33 -29.76
CA ALA A 112 -1.87 -15.73 -29.54
C ALA A 112 -2.00 -16.68 -28.34
N SER A 113 -1.13 -17.69 -28.24
CA SER A 113 -1.11 -18.64 -27.13
C SER A 113 -0.87 -17.94 -25.78
N LYS A 114 0.15 -17.09 -25.68
CA LYS A 114 0.48 -16.36 -24.42
C LYS A 114 -0.64 -15.37 -24.04
N VAL A 115 -1.24 -14.66 -25.00
CA VAL A 115 -2.35 -13.74 -24.72
C VAL A 115 -3.60 -14.49 -24.26
N THR A 116 -3.94 -15.63 -24.90
CA THR A 116 -5.08 -16.45 -24.47
C THR A 116 -4.88 -16.96 -23.04
N ALA A 117 -3.73 -17.51 -22.73
CA ALA A 117 -3.41 -18.00 -21.37
C ALA A 117 -3.52 -16.89 -20.32
N ALA A 118 -2.99 -15.69 -20.62
CA ALA A 118 -3.11 -14.55 -19.72
C ALA A 118 -4.57 -14.09 -19.56
N ALA A 119 -5.35 -14.08 -20.64
CA ALA A 119 -6.76 -13.69 -20.63
C ALA A 119 -7.62 -14.68 -19.82
N GLU A 120 -7.37 -15.97 -19.93
CA GLU A 120 -8.03 -17.01 -19.12
C GLU A 120 -7.69 -16.85 -17.64
N MET A 121 -6.40 -16.63 -17.30
CA MET A 121 -5.94 -16.41 -15.92
C MET A 121 -6.64 -15.21 -15.27
N LEU A 122 -6.88 -14.15 -16.05
CA LEU A 122 -7.49 -12.89 -15.61
C LEU A 122 -9.01 -12.83 -15.83
N LYS A 123 -9.61 -13.89 -16.39
CA LYS A 123 -11.05 -13.97 -16.69
C LYS A 123 -11.55 -12.84 -17.61
N ILE A 124 -10.78 -12.55 -18.67
CA ILE A 124 -11.09 -11.50 -19.67
C ILE A 124 -11.11 -12.03 -21.10
N SER A 125 -11.22 -13.34 -21.30
CA SER A 125 -11.20 -13.95 -22.64
C SER A 125 -12.28 -13.39 -23.57
N GLU A 126 -13.46 -13.09 -23.05
CA GLU A 126 -14.59 -12.53 -23.81
C GLU A 126 -14.40 -11.04 -24.15
N LEU A 127 -13.42 -10.39 -23.52
CA LEU A 127 -13.17 -8.95 -23.70
C LEU A 127 -12.07 -8.67 -24.72
N LEU A 128 -11.37 -9.68 -25.22
CA LEU A 128 -10.17 -9.51 -26.04
C LEU A 128 -10.38 -8.66 -27.29
N ASN A 129 -11.58 -8.66 -27.87
CA ASN A 129 -11.92 -7.88 -29.06
C ASN A 129 -12.41 -6.45 -28.74
N ARG A 130 -12.60 -6.10 -27.46
CA ARG A 130 -13.07 -4.76 -27.06
C ARG A 130 -11.91 -3.77 -26.97
N LYS A 131 -12.21 -2.51 -27.26
CA LYS A 131 -11.27 -1.39 -27.03
C LYS A 131 -11.44 -0.85 -25.60
N PRO A 132 -10.42 -0.17 -25.02
CA PRO A 132 -10.48 0.36 -23.67
C PRO A 132 -11.72 1.22 -23.36
N GLY A 133 -12.18 2.03 -24.30
CA GLY A 133 -13.40 2.84 -24.13
C GLY A 133 -14.68 2.03 -23.84
N ALA A 134 -14.73 0.74 -24.21
CA ALA A 134 -15.85 -0.18 -23.96
C ALA A 134 -15.64 -1.08 -22.76
N LEU A 135 -14.63 -0.81 -21.93
CA LEU A 135 -14.27 -1.60 -20.72
C LEU A 135 -14.55 -0.77 -19.46
N SER A 136 -15.05 -1.45 -18.42
CA SER A 136 -15.10 -0.90 -17.06
C SER A 136 -13.71 -0.69 -16.48
N GLY A 137 -13.60 0.06 -15.39
CA GLY A 137 -12.31 0.30 -14.70
C GLY A 137 -11.62 -1.00 -14.29
N GLY A 138 -12.35 -1.96 -13.71
CA GLY A 138 -11.80 -3.26 -13.32
C GLY A 138 -11.37 -4.11 -14.51
N GLU A 139 -12.08 -4.05 -15.63
CA GLU A 139 -11.69 -4.74 -16.87
C GLU A 139 -10.42 -4.12 -17.48
N LYS A 140 -10.33 -2.77 -17.50
CA LYS A 140 -9.10 -2.05 -17.90
C LYS A 140 -7.90 -2.47 -17.04
N GLN A 141 -8.10 -2.57 -15.74
CA GLN A 141 -7.07 -3.04 -14.79
C GLN A 141 -6.58 -4.44 -15.15
N ARG A 142 -7.50 -5.39 -15.39
CA ARG A 142 -7.14 -6.75 -15.78
C ARG A 142 -6.40 -6.81 -17.11
N VAL A 143 -6.78 -5.99 -18.09
CA VAL A 143 -6.05 -5.87 -19.37
C VAL A 143 -4.63 -5.33 -19.14
N ALA A 144 -4.45 -4.31 -18.28
CA ALA A 144 -3.12 -3.81 -17.91
C ALA A 144 -2.27 -4.86 -17.20
N MET A 145 -2.88 -5.65 -16.30
CA MET A 145 -2.22 -6.80 -15.66
C MET A 145 -1.82 -7.85 -16.71
N GLY A 146 -2.69 -8.18 -17.67
CA GLY A 146 -2.39 -9.11 -18.75
C GLY A 146 -1.18 -8.68 -19.57
N ARG A 147 -1.11 -7.38 -19.91
CA ARG A 147 0.03 -6.78 -20.62
C ARG A 147 1.34 -6.90 -19.82
N ALA A 148 1.26 -6.84 -18.49
CA ALA A 148 2.42 -7.01 -17.61
C ALA A 148 2.86 -8.48 -17.53
N ILE A 149 1.91 -9.41 -17.34
CA ILE A 149 2.16 -10.83 -17.12
C ILE A 149 2.78 -11.51 -18.34
N VAL A 150 2.29 -11.23 -19.55
CA VAL A 150 2.79 -11.88 -20.78
C VAL A 150 4.28 -11.65 -21.04
N ARG A 151 4.87 -10.65 -20.38
CA ARG A 151 6.31 -10.37 -20.45
C ARG A 151 7.14 -11.35 -19.62
N GLU A 152 6.50 -12.06 -18.67
CA GLU A 152 7.18 -12.92 -17.68
C GLU A 152 8.33 -12.16 -17.00
N PRO A 153 8.02 -11.00 -16.37
CA PRO A 153 9.05 -10.13 -15.81
C PRO A 153 9.63 -10.73 -14.54
N LYS A 154 10.85 -10.31 -14.20
CA LYS A 154 11.48 -10.63 -12.91
C LYS A 154 10.88 -9.88 -11.73
N LEU A 155 10.34 -8.66 -11.98
CA LEU A 155 9.78 -7.79 -10.97
C LEU A 155 8.50 -7.11 -11.47
N PHE A 156 7.44 -7.15 -10.68
CA PHE A 156 6.25 -6.33 -10.86
C PHE A 156 6.36 -5.03 -10.07
N LEU A 157 6.07 -3.93 -10.72
CA LEU A 157 5.96 -2.59 -10.13
C LEU A 157 4.54 -2.09 -10.33
N MET A 158 3.84 -1.74 -9.26
CA MET A 158 2.44 -1.30 -9.30
C MET A 158 2.28 0.05 -8.61
N ASP A 159 1.95 1.10 -9.39
CA ASP A 159 1.77 2.46 -8.91
C ASP A 159 0.28 2.75 -8.72
N GLU A 160 -0.21 2.66 -7.49
CA GLU A 160 -1.61 2.88 -7.08
C GLU A 160 -2.66 2.22 -8.01
N PRO A 161 -2.54 0.94 -8.34
CA PRO A 161 -3.31 0.34 -9.43
C PRO A 161 -4.82 0.27 -9.16
N LEU A 162 -5.27 0.43 -7.91
CA LEU A 162 -6.68 0.33 -7.52
C LEU A 162 -7.32 1.67 -7.15
N SER A 163 -6.57 2.79 -7.18
CA SER A 163 -7.05 4.10 -6.71
C SER A 163 -8.29 4.63 -7.45
N ASN A 164 -8.42 4.31 -8.76
CA ASN A 164 -9.51 4.78 -9.61
C ASN A 164 -10.76 3.88 -9.61
N LEU A 165 -10.87 2.96 -8.64
CA LEU A 165 -11.96 2.00 -8.56
C LEU A 165 -12.84 2.24 -7.33
N ASP A 166 -14.14 1.87 -7.43
CA ASP A 166 -15.03 1.86 -6.28
C ASP A 166 -14.61 0.83 -5.21
N ALA A 167 -15.11 0.98 -3.99
CA ALA A 167 -14.70 0.16 -2.85
C ALA A 167 -14.97 -1.34 -3.04
N LYS A 168 -16.10 -1.71 -3.67
CA LYS A 168 -16.49 -3.11 -3.92
C LYS A 168 -15.54 -3.76 -4.93
N MET A 169 -15.26 -3.05 -6.02
CA MET A 169 -14.33 -3.49 -7.06
C MET A 169 -12.91 -3.60 -6.50
N ARG A 170 -12.47 -2.62 -5.72
CA ARG A 170 -11.17 -2.60 -5.04
C ARG A 170 -10.97 -3.82 -4.16
N PHE A 171 -11.97 -4.15 -3.33
CA PHE A 171 -11.93 -5.34 -2.46
C PHE A 171 -11.77 -6.65 -3.27
N ALA A 172 -12.51 -6.81 -4.36
CA ALA A 172 -12.42 -7.99 -5.21
C ALA A 172 -11.04 -8.11 -5.90
N LEU A 173 -10.54 -7.02 -6.46
CA LEU A 173 -9.27 -7.00 -7.19
C LEU A 173 -8.04 -7.16 -6.29
N ARG A 174 -8.07 -6.71 -5.02
CA ARG A 174 -7.00 -7.01 -4.04
C ARG A 174 -6.74 -8.51 -3.97
N LYS A 175 -7.78 -9.32 -3.81
CA LYS A 175 -7.68 -10.77 -3.74
C LYS A 175 -7.11 -11.35 -5.04
N GLU A 176 -7.53 -10.84 -6.18
CA GLU A 176 -7.05 -11.31 -7.50
C GLU A 176 -5.56 -10.97 -7.70
N ILE A 177 -5.12 -9.76 -7.34
CA ILE A 177 -3.70 -9.35 -7.40
C ILE A 177 -2.84 -10.27 -6.55
N ARG A 178 -3.25 -10.55 -5.31
CA ARG A 178 -2.50 -11.45 -4.43
C ARG A 178 -2.45 -12.89 -4.96
N GLN A 179 -3.57 -13.39 -5.49
CA GLN A 179 -3.63 -14.72 -6.12
C GLN A 179 -2.73 -14.81 -7.35
N LEU A 180 -2.74 -13.76 -8.17
CA LEU A 180 -1.89 -13.67 -9.35
C LEU A 180 -0.41 -13.73 -8.98
N GLN A 181 0.00 -12.89 -8.03
CA GLN A 181 1.38 -12.86 -7.56
C GLN A 181 1.82 -14.23 -7.01
N ARG A 182 0.97 -14.88 -6.20
CA ARG A 182 1.25 -16.24 -5.69
C ARG A 182 1.38 -17.28 -6.79
N ARG A 183 0.58 -17.18 -7.88
CA ARG A 183 0.65 -18.10 -9.02
C ARG A 183 1.90 -17.89 -9.87
N THR A 184 2.30 -16.64 -10.05
CA THR A 184 3.48 -16.29 -10.86
C THR A 184 4.78 -16.41 -10.07
N GLY A 185 4.73 -16.27 -8.74
CA GLY A 185 5.89 -16.22 -7.86
C GLY A 185 6.78 -14.98 -8.09
N VAL A 186 6.31 -13.98 -8.83
CA VAL A 186 7.11 -12.79 -9.17
C VAL A 186 7.18 -11.85 -8.00
N THR A 187 8.39 -11.39 -7.66
CA THR A 187 8.61 -10.33 -6.66
C THR A 187 7.84 -9.07 -7.05
N THR A 188 7.14 -8.45 -6.11
CA THR A 188 6.24 -7.34 -6.39
C THR A 188 6.50 -6.18 -5.45
N ILE A 189 6.69 -4.99 -6.02
CA ILE A 189 6.66 -3.71 -5.30
C ILE A 189 5.35 -2.99 -5.66
N TYR A 190 4.56 -2.73 -4.65
CA TYR A 190 3.24 -2.12 -4.78
C TYR A 190 3.19 -0.81 -4.02
N VAL A 191 2.79 0.26 -4.66
CA VAL A 191 2.63 1.58 -4.04
C VAL A 191 1.14 1.87 -3.85
N THR A 192 0.78 2.35 -2.68
CA THR A 192 -0.58 2.81 -2.36
C THR A 192 -0.57 3.87 -1.25
N HIS A 193 -1.66 4.61 -1.14
CA HIS A 193 -1.99 5.42 0.04
C HIS A 193 -3.06 4.73 0.92
N ASP A 194 -3.63 3.59 0.48
CA ASP A 194 -4.66 2.82 1.21
C ASP A 194 -3.99 1.81 2.15
N GLN A 195 -4.13 2.06 3.45
CA GLN A 195 -3.57 1.19 4.50
C GLN A 195 -4.22 -0.21 4.49
N GLY A 196 -5.52 -0.29 4.14
CA GLY A 196 -6.22 -1.57 4.01
C GLY A 196 -5.66 -2.44 2.89
N GLU A 197 -5.12 -1.82 1.82
CA GLU A 197 -4.39 -2.56 0.78
C GLU A 197 -3.06 -3.08 1.32
N ALA A 198 -2.32 -2.26 2.06
CA ALA A 198 -1.06 -2.67 2.68
C ALA A 198 -1.27 -3.85 3.65
N MET A 199 -2.29 -3.77 4.52
CA MET A 199 -2.63 -4.85 5.46
C MET A 199 -3.03 -6.15 4.76
N ALA A 200 -3.75 -6.07 3.64
CA ALA A 200 -4.31 -7.24 2.96
C ALA A 200 -3.35 -7.92 1.98
N LEU A 201 -2.42 -7.18 1.40
CA LEU A 201 -1.57 -7.65 0.30
C LEU A 201 -0.15 -7.98 0.72
N ALA A 202 0.43 -7.22 1.66
CA ALA A 202 1.85 -7.23 1.91
C ALA A 202 2.34 -8.48 2.67
N ASP A 203 3.50 -8.97 2.28
CA ASP A 203 4.36 -9.77 3.16
C ASP A 203 5.17 -8.83 4.06
N ARG A 204 5.65 -7.69 3.52
CA ARG A 204 6.24 -6.57 4.24
C ARG A 204 5.70 -5.24 3.76
N VAL A 205 5.55 -4.31 4.71
CA VAL A 205 5.15 -2.93 4.49
C VAL A 205 6.34 -2.01 4.75
N ILE A 206 6.51 -1.02 3.89
CA ILE A 206 7.43 0.10 4.05
C ILE A 206 6.57 1.35 4.26
N VAL A 207 6.63 1.93 5.45
CA VAL A 207 5.97 3.20 5.73
C VAL A 207 6.93 4.34 5.41
N MET A 208 6.52 5.22 4.50
CA MET A 208 7.31 6.39 4.10
C MET A 208 6.67 7.69 4.55
N ASP A 209 7.51 8.63 4.95
CA ASP A 209 7.14 10.00 5.25
C ASP A 209 8.26 10.97 4.86
N HIS A 210 7.92 12.08 4.18
CA HIS A 210 8.87 13.12 3.75
C HIS A 210 10.18 12.58 3.14
N GLY A 211 10.08 11.60 2.25
CA GLY A 211 11.22 10.99 1.54
C GLY A 211 11.96 9.92 2.32
N ASN A 212 11.65 9.71 3.60
CA ASN A 212 12.34 8.77 4.48
C ASN A 212 11.49 7.50 4.73
N ILE A 213 12.16 6.39 4.98
CA ILE A 213 11.52 5.20 5.55
C ILE A 213 11.36 5.43 7.06
N ARG A 214 10.12 5.35 7.56
CA ARG A 214 9.82 5.44 8.99
C ARG A 214 9.86 4.08 9.66
N GLN A 215 9.35 3.05 8.98
CA GLN A 215 9.39 1.67 9.46
C GLN A 215 9.29 0.68 8.30
N ILE A 216 9.95 -0.47 8.44
CA ILE A 216 9.78 -1.66 7.60
C ILE A 216 9.41 -2.82 8.52
N GLY A 217 8.36 -3.56 8.17
CA GLY A 217 7.95 -4.73 8.95
C GLY A 217 6.76 -5.45 8.29
N THR A 218 6.35 -6.56 8.86
CA THR A 218 5.09 -7.21 8.50
C THR A 218 3.91 -6.29 8.83
N PRO A 219 2.74 -6.43 8.16
CA PRO A 219 1.55 -5.66 8.51
C PRO A 219 1.23 -5.69 10.02
N ARG A 220 1.40 -6.86 10.66
CA ARG A 220 1.15 -7.04 12.08
C ARG A 220 2.15 -6.27 12.95
N GLU A 221 3.43 -6.25 12.59
CA GLU A 221 4.45 -5.49 13.31
C GLU A 221 4.21 -3.98 13.20
N ILE A 222 3.90 -3.47 11.99
CA ILE A 222 3.57 -2.06 11.79
C ILE A 222 2.38 -1.63 12.66
N TYR A 223 1.35 -2.48 12.76
CA TYR A 223 0.15 -2.19 13.52
C TYR A 223 0.35 -2.28 15.03
N ASN A 224 0.97 -3.39 15.51
CA ASN A 224 1.09 -3.70 16.93
C ASN A 224 2.32 -3.08 17.60
N SER A 225 3.35 -2.73 16.84
CA SER A 225 4.63 -2.23 17.34
C SER A 225 5.15 -1.08 16.47
N PRO A 226 4.36 0.02 16.35
CA PRO A 226 4.77 1.17 15.54
C PRO A 226 6.04 1.80 16.10
N ALA A 227 7.00 2.09 15.20
CA ALA A 227 8.32 2.58 15.57
C ALA A 227 8.28 4.00 16.15
N ASP A 228 7.30 4.80 15.75
CA ASP A 228 7.14 6.18 16.19
C ASP A 228 5.66 6.62 16.19
N PRO A 229 5.34 7.79 16.76
CA PRO A 229 3.97 8.30 16.80
C PRO A 229 3.35 8.55 15.41
N PHE A 230 4.17 8.87 14.40
CA PHE A 230 3.68 9.05 13.04
C PHE A 230 3.13 7.72 12.48
N VAL A 231 3.90 6.64 12.58
CA VAL A 231 3.46 5.30 12.12
C VAL A 231 2.21 4.87 12.89
N ALA A 232 2.19 5.11 14.21
CA ALA A 232 1.06 4.78 15.08
C ALA A 232 -0.24 5.49 14.65
N ALA A 233 -0.18 6.78 14.36
CA ALA A 233 -1.31 7.59 13.93
C ALA A 233 -1.69 7.33 12.46
N PHE A 234 -0.70 7.07 11.61
CA PHE A 234 -0.93 6.84 10.19
C PHE A 234 -1.56 5.48 9.91
N PHE A 235 -1.23 4.42 10.68
CA PHE A 235 -1.61 3.04 10.38
C PHE A 235 -2.76 2.54 11.24
N GLY A 236 -3.88 2.18 10.60
CA GLY A 236 -5.10 1.69 11.24
C GLY A 236 -6.35 2.32 10.62
N SER A 237 -7.50 1.67 10.74
CA SER A 237 -8.81 2.22 10.27
C SER A 237 -9.20 3.48 11.03
N LEU A 238 -8.79 3.55 12.29
CA LEU A 238 -8.85 4.73 13.14
C LEU A 238 -7.41 5.06 13.58
N PRO A 239 -7.04 6.36 13.61
CA PRO A 239 -5.76 6.79 14.16
C PRO A 239 -5.60 6.34 15.60
N MET A 240 -4.37 6.00 16.01
CA MET A 240 -4.06 5.78 17.42
C MET A 240 -4.26 7.09 18.18
N ASN A 241 -4.90 7.04 19.34
CA ASN A 241 -4.96 8.17 20.26
C ASN A 241 -3.55 8.47 20.78
N LEU A 242 -3.12 9.72 20.69
CA LEU A 242 -1.81 10.16 21.15
C LEU A 242 -1.97 11.26 22.20
N TRP A 243 -1.21 11.18 23.30
CA TRP A 243 -1.14 12.23 24.31
C TRP A 243 0.28 12.36 24.87
N GLU A 244 0.57 13.47 25.53
CA GLU A 244 1.86 13.69 26.18
C GLU A 244 1.75 13.42 27.68
N GLU A 245 2.67 12.64 28.20
CA GLU A 245 2.76 12.34 29.63
C GLU A 245 4.23 12.16 30.03
N ASN A 246 4.66 12.82 31.12
CA ASN A 246 6.02 12.67 31.69
C ASN A 246 7.14 12.80 30.64
N HIS A 247 7.06 13.79 29.74
CA HIS A 247 8.02 14.03 28.64
C HIS A 247 8.07 12.90 27.57
N MET A 248 7.08 12.02 27.56
CA MET A 248 6.91 11.00 26.55
C MET A 248 5.66 11.26 25.73
N ILE A 249 5.64 10.74 24.51
CA ILE A 249 4.42 10.61 23.71
C ILE A 249 3.88 9.22 24.01
N CYS A 250 2.66 9.16 24.55
CA CYS A 250 1.94 7.93 24.79
C CYS A 250 0.91 7.70 23.70
N GLY A 251 0.58 6.45 23.41
CA GLY A 251 -0.42 6.10 22.42
C GLY A 251 -1.18 4.84 22.75
N ILE A 252 -2.50 4.84 22.46
CA ILE A 252 -3.35 3.66 22.60
C ILE A 252 -4.33 3.57 21.43
N ARG A 253 -4.61 2.36 20.94
CA ARG A 253 -5.60 2.14 19.90
C ARG A 253 -7.01 2.40 20.42
N PRO A 254 -7.94 2.98 19.62
CA PRO A 254 -9.32 3.19 20.02
C PRO A 254 -10.03 1.91 20.50
N GLU A 255 -9.74 0.77 19.91
CA GLU A 255 -10.29 -0.55 20.26
C GLU A 255 -9.69 -1.17 21.53
N ASP A 256 -8.53 -0.66 21.99
CA ASP A 256 -7.88 -1.11 23.23
C ASP A 256 -8.31 -0.31 24.45
N ILE A 257 -9.15 0.72 24.28
CA ILE A 257 -9.76 1.48 25.37
C ILE A 257 -11.08 0.83 25.76
N SER A 258 -11.15 0.33 27.00
CA SER A 258 -12.42 -0.18 27.52
C SER A 258 -13.32 0.97 27.96
N LEU A 259 -14.61 0.87 27.65
CA LEU A 259 -15.62 1.91 27.92
C LEU A 259 -16.78 1.31 28.73
N SER A 260 -17.24 2.01 29.75
CA SER A 260 -18.36 1.59 30.61
C SER A 260 -19.23 2.78 31.07
N LYS A 261 -20.52 2.54 31.27
CA LYS A 261 -21.43 3.48 31.94
C LYS A 261 -21.33 3.43 33.47
N SER A 262 -20.74 2.36 34.01
CA SER A 262 -20.60 2.18 35.45
C SER A 262 -19.17 2.41 35.89
N PHE A 263 -19.00 3.13 36.99
CA PHE A 263 -17.69 3.36 37.61
C PHE A 263 -17.07 2.04 38.12
N ALA A 264 -15.78 1.89 37.86
CA ALA A 264 -14.95 0.88 38.48
C ALA A 264 -13.65 1.52 38.99
N HIS A 265 -13.03 0.93 40.02
CA HIS A 265 -11.78 1.44 40.55
C HIS A 265 -10.67 1.42 39.50
N GLY A 266 -9.95 2.53 39.34
CA GLY A 266 -8.90 2.68 38.33
C GLY A 266 -9.43 3.10 36.94
N TRP A 267 -10.73 3.40 36.84
CA TRP A 267 -11.31 3.93 35.60
C TRP A 267 -11.39 5.45 35.63
N GLU A 268 -11.02 6.08 34.53
CA GLU A 268 -11.06 7.53 34.36
C GLU A 268 -12.43 8.01 33.91
N LYS A 269 -12.95 9.05 34.57
CA LYS A 269 -14.23 9.65 34.19
C LYS A 269 -14.08 10.47 32.93
N ALA A 270 -14.99 10.29 31.97
CA ALA A 270 -15.03 11.03 30.72
C ALA A 270 -16.44 11.48 30.36
N LEU A 271 -16.54 12.49 29.52
CA LEU A 271 -17.77 12.97 28.93
C LEU A 271 -17.80 12.53 27.46
N LEU A 272 -18.85 11.84 27.06
CA LEU A 272 -19.08 11.51 25.66
C LEU A 272 -19.54 12.75 24.90
N LEU A 273 -18.74 13.18 23.91
CA LEU A 273 -19.00 14.37 23.11
C LEU A 273 -19.91 14.05 21.91
N THR A 274 -19.56 13.01 21.16
CA THR A 274 -20.29 12.57 19.97
C THR A 274 -20.01 11.11 19.69
N GLY A 275 -20.85 10.46 18.87
CA GLY A 275 -20.64 9.12 18.43
C GLY A 275 -21.50 8.76 17.23
N TYR A 276 -21.10 7.73 16.50
CA TYR A 276 -21.81 7.21 15.33
C TYR A 276 -21.48 5.73 15.09
N PHE A 277 -22.40 5.02 14.44
CA PHE A 277 -22.18 3.65 14.00
C PHE A 277 -21.56 3.64 12.59
N ASN A 278 -20.41 2.99 12.43
CA ASN A 278 -19.68 2.94 11.16
C ASN A 278 -20.06 1.74 10.27
N GLY A 279 -21.06 0.97 10.63
CA GLY A 279 -21.46 -0.27 9.95
C GLY A 279 -20.88 -1.55 10.55
N VAL A 280 -19.91 -1.46 11.45
CA VAL A 280 -19.28 -2.59 12.16
C VAL A 280 -19.40 -2.42 13.67
N GLN A 281 -19.03 -1.25 14.17
CA GLN A 281 -18.99 -0.91 15.60
C GLN A 281 -19.39 0.56 15.80
N TRP A 282 -19.74 0.91 17.01
CA TRP A 282 -19.95 2.29 17.40
C TRP A 282 -18.61 2.94 17.69
N ILE A 283 -18.44 4.17 17.20
CA ILE A 283 -17.23 4.98 17.40
C ILE A 283 -17.65 6.25 18.12
N GLY A 284 -17.00 6.57 19.25
CA GLY A 284 -17.24 7.76 20.03
C GLY A 284 -16.01 8.61 20.20
N GLU A 285 -16.24 9.90 20.41
CA GLU A 285 -15.24 10.87 20.86
C GLU A 285 -15.56 11.27 22.29
N VAL A 286 -14.61 11.09 23.19
CA VAL A 286 -14.76 11.35 24.63
C VAL A 286 -13.71 12.35 25.10
N GLN A 287 -14.07 13.14 26.11
CA GLN A 287 -13.20 14.08 26.78
C GLN A 287 -12.98 13.65 28.24
N CYS A 288 -11.74 13.43 28.62
CA CYS A 288 -11.32 13.17 30.00
C CYS A 288 -10.23 14.14 30.45
N GLU A 289 -9.65 13.92 31.61
CA GLU A 289 -8.58 14.78 32.15
C GLU A 289 -7.32 14.71 31.30
N ALA A 290 -6.96 13.52 30.83
CA ALA A 290 -5.78 13.28 29.96
C ALA A 290 -5.93 13.88 28.55
N GLY A 291 -7.15 14.20 28.10
CA GLY A 291 -7.39 14.79 26.80
C GLY A 291 -8.64 14.26 26.09
N ARG A 292 -8.61 14.36 24.76
CA ARG A 292 -9.68 13.89 23.89
C ARG A 292 -9.28 12.58 23.22
N PHE A 293 -10.17 11.58 23.31
CA PHE A 293 -9.90 10.23 22.82
C PHE A 293 -11.01 9.74 21.90
N THR A 294 -10.64 9.05 20.84
CA THR A 294 -11.54 8.21 20.05
C THR A 294 -11.63 6.84 20.70
N VAL A 295 -12.83 6.31 20.86
CA VAL A 295 -13.10 5.00 21.47
C VAL A 295 -14.01 4.16 20.59
N CYS A 296 -13.93 2.85 20.75
CA CYS A 296 -14.79 1.90 20.08
C CYS A 296 -15.68 1.19 21.11
N SER A 297 -16.93 0.89 20.74
CA SER A 297 -17.87 0.16 21.57
C SER A 297 -18.79 -0.74 20.71
N ASP A 298 -19.21 -1.86 21.26
CA ASP A 298 -20.26 -2.70 20.68
C ASP A 298 -21.67 -2.14 20.94
N CYS A 299 -21.79 -1.19 21.89
CA CYS A 299 -23.05 -0.58 22.28
C CYS A 299 -23.09 0.89 21.90
N GLU A 300 -24.23 1.32 21.37
CA GLU A 300 -24.52 2.74 21.15
C GLU A 300 -24.71 3.47 22.50
N MET A 301 -24.19 4.69 22.56
CA MET A 301 -24.27 5.55 23.75
C MET A 301 -24.83 6.92 23.40
N GLU A 302 -25.49 7.54 24.38
CA GLU A 302 -26.10 8.87 24.20
C GLU A 302 -25.08 9.98 24.37
N GLN A 303 -25.21 11.04 23.55
CA GLN A 303 -24.35 12.23 23.66
C GLN A 303 -24.48 12.90 25.03
N GLN A 304 -23.38 13.48 25.52
CA GLN A 304 -23.25 14.11 26.83
C GLN A 304 -23.46 13.16 28.04
N GLU A 305 -23.44 11.86 27.80
CA GLU A 305 -23.43 10.87 28.87
C GLU A 305 -22.07 10.83 29.57
N THR A 306 -22.07 10.68 30.89
CA THR A 306 -20.86 10.37 31.65
C THR A 306 -20.50 8.90 31.43
N VAL A 307 -19.28 8.66 31.01
CA VAL A 307 -18.71 7.34 30.78
C VAL A 307 -17.40 7.18 31.54
N TYR A 308 -16.93 5.98 31.67
CA TYR A 308 -15.68 5.67 32.35
C TYR A 308 -14.77 4.90 31.39
N LEU A 309 -13.51 5.30 31.33
CA LEU A 309 -12.47 4.74 30.44
C LEU A 309 -11.49 3.93 31.26
N HIS A 310 -11.03 2.83 30.68
CA HIS A 310 -9.89 2.10 31.20
C HIS A 310 -8.85 1.91 30.10
N PHE A 311 -7.66 2.38 30.38
CA PHE A 311 -6.48 2.26 29.53
C PHE A 311 -5.67 1.04 30.01
N ALA A 312 -5.70 -0.05 29.27
CA ALA A 312 -4.91 -1.23 29.59
C ALA A 312 -3.42 -0.92 29.46
N GLU A 313 -2.68 -0.98 30.56
CA GLU A 313 -1.26 -0.56 30.65
C GLU A 313 -0.36 -1.29 29.65
N ASP A 314 -0.63 -2.55 29.37
CA ASP A 314 0.07 -3.39 28.41
C ASP A 314 -0.23 -3.01 26.93
N LYS A 315 -1.21 -2.13 26.71
CA LYS A 315 -1.61 -1.62 25.39
C LYS A 315 -1.12 -0.21 25.11
N ILE A 316 -0.55 0.45 26.11
CA ILE A 316 -0.02 1.80 25.96
C ILE A 316 1.37 1.74 25.34
N HIS A 317 1.51 2.33 24.18
CA HIS A 317 2.81 2.59 23.53
C HIS A 317 3.44 3.85 24.09
N ARG A 318 4.76 3.89 24.19
CA ARG A 318 5.50 5.04 24.70
C ARG A 318 6.72 5.34 23.84
N TRP A 319 6.87 6.58 23.41
CA TRP A 319 8.02 7.07 22.65
C TRP A 319 8.63 8.28 23.34
N GLN A 320 9.95 8.42 23.24
CA GLN A 320 10.62 9.63 23.70
C GLN A 320 10.20 10.81 22.81
N LYS A 321 9.95 11.96 23.45
CA LYS A 321 9.74 13.20 22.73
C LYS A 321 11.07 13.63 22.13
N GLY A 322 11.17 13.64 20.79
CA GLY A 322 12.36 14.06 20.06
C GLY A 322 12.58 15.55 20.12
#